data_8f9906a8ca46d7ad16fc92ed6ec72c78
#
_entry.id   8f9906a8ca46d7ad16fc92ed6ec72c78
#
_cell.length_a   1.000
_cell.length_b   1.000
_cell.length_c   1.000
_cell.angle_alpha   90.00
_cell.angle_beta   90.00
_cell.angle_gamma   90.00
#
_symmetry.space_group_name_H-M   'P 1'
#
loop_
_entity.id
_entity.type
_entity.pdbx_description
1 polymer ?
#
loop_
_entity_poly.entity_id
_entity_poly.type
_entity_poly.pdbx_seq_one_letter_code
_entity_poly.pdbx_strand_id
1 'polypeptide(L)'
;MANAPAAKNSIGIYISPKEISIAQTRLGKEGKIEAEHLIKIPTSFQAKEGLLRPLSLNNDFFEESASWVNTFKHAIKKAGWGSSSAVITLSPQFAILRYFVMPSVEKRFWSKSIPIESKKYIPVSFDEVVYDFVAYHQEDGKKLGVLFGLTQRKSVEFIINILKSVNLELAAIEITPCSVERFYAHLDPKEHDSKGYIHFPGGASIMLFSSSGCPVLYREADYEAASTLSERKRLDVKGAVQFVERYIGGHEYKRLMLSGDGADAWKAVAEQESPMPVEIWDPAKAAGLKENDAAAFFSMGASMRGRVHEKLSLDISGISTAAMLEKQVQGYVWNIAFMLGGLLLFMSLICQVRIMMIGSKLSYLTEKVGDVPELEGNDSDAIKAKIEKLQTNVRMLSVLVTDTDYLAPKLNAIAEKIPSELWLQEIQYSNPFAASELQTSSKELRLGGETNLAGDTKQHAVEKFHKDLKNSPEFKIFGPPNGSMEFTTEGEVAGGGPAAYGSDDDPGPKSSGFTIMGTVRRKV
;
A
#
# COMPACT_ATOMS: atom_id res chain seq x y z
N MET A 1 -2.69 1.85 13.81
CA MET A 1 -3.08 2.05 12.40
C MET A 1 -3.87 3.34 12.35
N ALA A 2 -3.39 4.34 11.62
CA ALA A 2 -4.16 5.56 11.43
C ALA A 2 -5.29 5.22 10.44
N ASN A 3 -6.54 5.39 10.87
CA ASN A 3 -7.69 5.29 9.98
C ASN A 3 -7.48 6.26 8.83
N ALA A 4 -7.54 5.76 7.59
CA ALA A 4 -7.69 6.64 6.44
C ALA A 4 -8.86 7.59 6.74
N PRO A 5 -8.78 8.89 6.37
CA PRO A 5 -9.87 9.80 6.62
C PRO A 5 -11.09 9.27 5.89
N ALA A 6 -12.02 8.73 6.66
CA ALA A 6 -13.28 8.24 6.15
C ALA A 6 -13.97 9.40 5.45
N ALA A 7 -14.26 9.25 4.18
CA ALA A 7 -15.08 10.19 3.45
C ALA A 7 -16.45 10.22 4.15
N LYS A 8 -16.75 11.32 4.83
CA LYS A 8 -17.95 11.47 5.69
C LYS A 8 -19.29 11.20 4.96
N ASN A 9 -19.28 11.12 3.64
CA ASN A 9 -20.46 10.92 2.80
C ASN A 9 -20.08 10.08 1.56
N SER A 10 -19.84 8.78 1.67
CA SER A 10 -19.55 7.94 0.53
C SER A 10 -20.80 7.29 -0.06
N ILE A 11 -20.80 7.08 -1.36
CA ILE A 11 -21.76 6.22 -2.06
C ILE A 11 -21.26 4.77 -1.86
N GLY A 12 -22.14 3.88 -1.45
CA GLY A 12 -21.85 2.45 -1.38
C GLY A 12 -22.24 1.75 -2.67
N ILE A 13 -21.34 0.99 -3.26
CA ILE A 13 -21.56 0.27 -4.50
C ILE A 13 -21.26 -1.20 -4.29
N TYR A 14 -22.29 -2.02 -4.32
CA TYR A 14 -22.18 -3.48 -4.33
C TYR A 14 -22.04 -3.99 -5.76
N ILE A 15 -21.07 -4.85 -5.99
CA ILE A 15 -20.80 -5.45 -7.31
C ILE A 15 -20.84 -6.97 -7.19
N SER A 16 -21.78 -7.59 -7.94
CA SER A 16 -21.89 -9.04 -8.10
C SER A 16 -22.01 -9.41 -9.58
N PRO A 17 -21.85 -10.68 -9.95
CA PRO A 17 -22.09 -11.11 -11.32
C PRO A 17 -23.54 -10.91 -11.79
N LYS A 18 -24.52 -10.94 -10.88
CA LYS A 18 -25.93 -10.83 -11.19
C LYS A 18 -26.39 -9.38 -11.30
N GLU A 19 -25.96 -8.53 -10.37
CA GLU A 19 -26.44 -7.15 -10.25
C GLU A 19 -25.42 -6.23 -9.59
N ILE A 20 -25.55 -4.93 -9.84
CA ILE A 20 -24.85 -3.86 -9.13
C ILE A 20 -25.90 -3.05 -8.38
N SER A 21 -25.72 -2.89 -7.07
CA SER A 21 -26.57 -2.03 -6.24
C SER A 21 -25.76 -0.81 -5.77
N ILE A 22 -26.35 0.36 -5.92
CA ILE A 22 -25.72 1.64 -5.58
C ILE A 22 -26.61 2.33 -4.55
N ALA A 23 -26.08 2.63 -3.38
CA ALA A 23 -26.82 3.28 -2.31
C ALA A 23 -26.08 4.52 -1.79
N GLN A 24 -26.86 5.54 -1.47
CA GLN A 24 -26.43 6.64 -0.63
C GLN A 24 -27.30 6.64 0.61
N THR A 25 -26.68 6.58 1.78
CA THR A 25 -27.40 6.60 3.06
C THR A 25 -27.28 7.95 3.74
N ARG A 26 -28.26 8.29 4.55
CA ARG A 26 -28.26 9.43 5.45
C ARG A 26 -28.51 8.96 6.88
N LEU A 27 -27.79 9.55 7.82
CA LEU A 27 -28.12 9.42 9.24
C LEU A 27 -29.25 10.38 9.56
N GLY A 28 -30.43 9.83 9.83
CA GLY A 28 -31.61 10.56 10.27
C GLY A 28 -31.52 10.98 11.74
N LYS A 29 -32.62 11.54 12.23
CA LYS A 29 -32.78 11.83 13.67
C LYS A 29 -32.69 10.53 14.46
N GLU A 30 -32.05 10.56 15.63
CA GLU A 30 -31.84 9.39 16.49
C GLU A 30 -30.83 8.35 15.96
N GLY A 31 -30.00 8.69 14.96
CA GLY A 31 -29.00 7.76 14.42
C GLY A 31 -29.55 6.67 13.51
N LYS A 32 -30.83 6.73 13.14
CA LYS A 32 -31.42 5.78 12.18
C LYS A 32 -30.85 6.02 10.79
N ILE A 33 -30.53 4.91 10.10
CA ILE A 33 -30.07 4.97 8.72
C ILE A 33 -31.26 4.93 7.77
N GLU A 34 -31.26 5.85 6.82
CA GLU A 34 -32.24 5.92 5.75
C GLU A 34 -31.52 5.89 4.41
N ALA A 35 -32.07 5.15 3.45
CA ALA A 35 -31.62 5.21 2.07
C ALA A 35 -32.10 6.52 1.43
N GLU A 36 -31.18 7.40 1.05
CA GLU A 36 -31.48 8.63 0.31
C GLU A 36 -31.65 8.33 -1.18
N HIS A 37 -30.75 7.51 -1.73
CA HIS A 37 -30.80 6.99 -3.09
C HIS A 37 -30.46 5.51 -3.08
N LEU A 38 -31.23 4.73 -3.83
CA LEU A 38 -30.97 3.30 -4.06
C LEU A 38 -31.28 2.97 -5.52
N ILE A 39 -30.29 2.47 -6.23
CA ILE A 39 -30.40 2.09 -7.65
C ILE A 39 -29.86 0.69 -7.83
N LYS A 40 -30.57 -0.13 -8.58
CA LYS A 40 -30.13 -1.47 -8.99
C LYS A 40 -29.95 -1.55 -10.49
N ILE A 41 -28.91 -2.24 -10.91
CA ILE A 41 -28.54 -2.42 -12.31
C ILE A 41 -28.27 -3.91 -12.53
N PRO A 42 -29.06 -4.61 -13.35
CA PRO A 42 -28.74 -5.98 -13.75
C PRO A 42 -27.47 -5.95 -14.63
N THR A 43 -26.54 -6.85 -14.38
CA THR A 43 -25.30 -6.91 -15.16
C THR A 43 -25.48 -7.61 -16.49
N SER A 44 -26.48 -8.49 -16.61
CA SER A 44 -26.67 -9.40 -17.76
C SER A 44 -25.41 -10.24 -18.06
N PHE A 45 -24.54 -10.40 -17.06
CA PHE A 45 -23.32 -11.18 -17.18
C PHE A 45 -23.65 -12.68 -17.12
N GLN A 46 -23.14 -13.43 -18.07
CA GLN A 46 -23.23 -14.89 -18.08
C GLN A 46 -21.84 -15.47 -17.89
N ALA A 47 -21.65 -16.17 -16.78
CA ALA A 47 -20.41 -16.90 -16.54
C ALA A 47 -20.27 -18.04 -17.58
N LYS A 48 -19.09 -18.20 -18.16
CA LYS A 48 -18.79 -19.37 -18.99
C LYS A 48 -18.94 -20.64 -18.16
N GLU A 49 -19.55 -21.67 -18.75
CA GLU A 49 -19.70 -22.96 -18.09
C GLU A 49 -18.33 -23.55 -17.73
N GLY A 50 -18.18 -24.00 -16.50
CA GLY A 50 -16.95 -24.62 -15.99
C GLY A 50 -16.82 -24.54 -14.47
N LEU A 51 -15.82 -25.23 -13.91
CA LEU A 51 -15.44 -25.14 -12.50
C LEU A 51 -14.94 -23.70 -12.22
N LEU A 52 -15.77 -22.92 -11.52
CA LEU A 52 -15.42 -21.57 -11.09
C LEU A 52 -14.32 -21.66 -10.02
N ARG A 53 -13.11 -21.33 -10.42
CA ARG A 53 -12.03 -21.12 -9.45
C ARG A 53 -12.22 -19.75 -8.78
N PRO A 54 -11.79 -19.58 -7.54
CA PRO A 54 -11.77 -18.27 -6.93
C PRO A 54 -11.13 -17.24 -7.85
N LEU A 55 -11.76 -16.08 -8.01
CA LEU A 55 -11.32 -14.95 -8.88
C LEU A 55 -11.36 -15.22 -10.40
N SER A 56 -11.83 -16.39 -10.87
CA SER A 56 -11.83 -16.70 -12.30
C SER A 56 -12.77 -15.79 -13.12
N LEU A 57 -13.84 -15.30 -12.52
CA LEU A 57 -14.81 -14.39 -13.16
C LEU A 57 -14.27 -12.99 -13.37
N ASN A 58 -13.24 -12.58 -12.63
CA ASN A 58 -12.77 -11.20 -12.64
C ASN A 58 -12.31 -10.73 -14.01
N ASN A 59 -11.63 -11.60 -14.77
CA ASN A 59 -11.08 -11.23 -16.08
C ASN A 59 -12.17 -10.92 -17.11
N ASP A 60 -13.27 -11.69 -17.10
CA ASP A 60 -14.37 -11.52 -18.05
C ASP A 60 -15.35 -10.42 -17.61
N PHE A 61 -15.48 -10.20 -16.30
CA PHE A 61 -16.42 -9.24 -15.74
C PHE A 61 -15.88 -7.80 -15.71
N PHE A 62 -14.62 -7.62 -15.34
CA PHE A 62 -13.98 -6.30 -15.23
C PHE A 62 -13.26 -5.93 -16.52
N GLU A 63 -14.05 -5.83 -17.60
CA GLU A 63 -13.60 -5.39 -18.91
C GLU A 63 -14.44 -4.18 -19.39
N GLU A 64 -13.83 -3.31 -20.20
CA GLU A 64 -14.53 -2.13 -20.74
C GLU A 64 -15.70 -2.52 -21.68
N SER A 65 -15.61 -3.68 -22.32
CA SER A 65 -16.63 -4.26 -23.19
C SER A 65 -17.83 -4.84 -22.44
N ALA A 66 -17.75 -4.99 -21.11
CA ALA A 66 -18.82 -5.60 -20.33
C ALA A 66 -20.14 -4.79 -20.42
N SER A 67 -21.25 -5.51 -20.61
CA SER A 67 -22.59 -4.93 -20.83
C SER A 67 -23.04 -3.95 -19.75
N TRP A 68 -22.64 -4.19 -18.51
CA TRP A 68 -23.03 -3.37 -17.37
C TRP A 68 -22.33 -2.01 -17.29
N VAL A 69 -21.15 -1.85 -17.93
CA VAL A 69 -20.28 -0.65 -17.81
C VAL A 69 -21.01 0.62 -18.24
N ASN A 70 -21.65 0.61 -19.41
CA ASN A 70 -22.36 1.78 -19.92
C ASN A 70 -23.61 2.11 -19.09
N THR A 71 -24.34 1.08 -18.66
CA THR A 71 -25.51 1.25 -17.80
C THR A 71 -25.13 1.84 -16.45
N PHE A 72 -24.03 1.37 -15.86
CA PHE A 72 -23.47 1.91 -14.62
C PHE A 72 -23.08 3.39 -14.77
N LYS A 73 -22.30 3.73 -15.81
CA LYS A 73 -21.90 5.12 -16.08
C LYS A 73 -23.11 6.04 -16.23
N HIS A 74 -24.15 5.56 -16.91
CA HIS A 74 -25.38 6.32 -17.09
C HIS A 74 -26.16 6.50 -15.78
N ALA A 75 -26.29 5.44 -14.98
CA ALA A 75 -26.98 5.49 -13.70
C ALA A 75 -26.30 6.45 -12.70
N ILE A 76 -24.96 6.41 -12.63
CA ILE A 76 -24.20 7.35 -11.78
C ILE A 76 -24.41 8.80 -12.23
N LYS A 77 -24.33 9.08 -13.54
CA LYS A 77 -24.48 10.45 -14.05
C LYS A 77 -25.90 11.01 -13.91
N LYS A 78 -26.92 10.14 -13.98
CA LYS A 78 -28.34 10.54 -13.92
C LYS A 78 -28.79 10.86 -12.50
N ALA A 79 -28.28 10.18 -11.50
CA ALA A 79 -28.64 10.39 -10.11
C ALA A 79 -27.82 11.56 -9.53
N GLY A 80 -28.49 12.46 -8.85
CA GLY A 80 -27.85 13.59 -8.16
C GLY A 80 -27.23 13.14 -6.82
N TRP A 81 -26.11 12.45 -6.87
CA TRP A 81 -25.40 11.97 -5.67
C TRP A 81 -24.86 13.14 -4.85
N GLY A 82 -25.04 13.09 -3.55
CA GLY A 82 -24.52 14.08 -2.60
C GLY A 82 -23.03 13.88 -2.25
N SER A 83 -22.31 12.99 -2.96
CA SER A 83 -20.90 12.69 -2.70
C SER A 83 -20.13 12.40 -3.98
N SER A 84 -18.87 12.78 -4.01
CA SER A 84 -17.89 12.41 -5.04
C SER A 84 -17.03 11.21 -4.64
N SER A 85 -17.30 10.57 -3.49
CA SER A 85 -16.52 9.45 -2.96
C SER A 85 -17.35 8.18 -2.96
N ALA A 86 -16.75 7.05 -3.34
CA ALA A 86 -17.41 5.75 -3.40
C ALA A 86 -16.64 4.68 -2.59
N VAL A 87 -17.38 3.87 -1.86
CA VAL A 87 -16.92 2.62 -1.25
C VAL A 87 -17.49 1.46 -2.04
N ILE A 88 -16.61 0.60 -2.54
CA ILE A 88 -16.99 -0.60 -3.28
C ILE A 88 -17.04 -1.79 -2.35
N THR A 89 -18.11 -2.58 -2.41
CA THR A 89 -18.16 -3.89 -1.77
C THR A 89 -18.32 -4.98 -2.83
N LEU A 90 -17.34 -5.88 -2.87
CA LEU A 90 -17.29 -6.96 -3.86
C LEU A 90 -17.97 -8.21 -3.33
N SER A 91 -18.74 -8.86 -4.20
CA SER A 91 -19.24 -10.21 -3.94
C SER A 91 -18.09 -11.18 -3.68
N PRO A 92 -18.27 -12.23 -2.84
CA PRO A 92 -17.29 -13.29 -2.63
C PRO A 92 -16.88 -14.05 -3.90
N GLN A 93 -17.58 -13.84 -5.01
CA GLN A 93 -17.21 -14.38 -6.33
C GLN A 93 -16.05 -13.61 -6.98
N PHE A 94 -15.85 -12.34 -6.63
CA PHE A 94 -14.77 -11.47 -7.14
C PHE A 94 -13.62 -11.24 -6.17
N ALA A 95 -13.79 -11.65 -4.92
CA ALA A 95 -12.80 -11.46 -3.87
C ALA A 95 -12.82 -12.64 -2.91
N ILE A 96 -11.71 -12.89 -2.26
CA ILE A 96 -11.59 -13.94 -1.24
C ILE A 96 -11.49 -13.27 0.12
N LEU A 97 -12.36 -13.68 1.05
CA LEU A 97 -12.28 -13.34 2.46
C LEU A 97 -12.06 -14.61 3.27
N ARG A 98 -11.08 -14.61 4.17
CA ARG A 98 -10.83 -15.72 5.08
C ARG A 98 -10.55 -15.21 6.48
N TYR A 99 -11.23 -15.80 7.42
CA TYR A 99 -10.90 -15.69 8.83
C TYR A 99 -10.07 -16.90 9.24
N PHE A 100 -8.97 -16.66 9.94
CA PHE A 100 -8.14 -17.71 10.52
C PHE A 100 -7.50 -17.24 11.83
N VAL A 101 -7.01 -18.20 12.60
CA VAL A 101 -6.35 -17.93 13.88
C VAL A 101 -4.91 -18.41 13.79
N MET A 102 -3.99 -17.57 14.27
CA MET A 102 -2.57 -17.87 14.34
C MET A 102 -2.02 -17.58 15.74
N PRO A 103 -0.84 -18.11 16.10
CA PRO A 103 -0.16 -17.73 17.34
C PRO A 103 0.06 -16.21 17.41
N SER A 104 -0.07 -15.65 18.61
CA SER A 104 0.14 -14.22 18.83
C SER A 104 1.58 -13.84 18.51
N VAL A 105 1.75 -12.79 17.72
CA VAL A 105 3.03 -12.16 17.38
C VAL A 105 2.95 -10.66 17.63
N GLU A 106 4.08 -10.03 17.89
CA GLU A 106 4.13 -8.58 18.10
C GLU A 106 3.64 -7.82 16.87
N LYS A 107 2.91 -6.72 17.07
CA LYS A 107 2.29 -5.91 16.01
C LYS A 107 3.26 -5.47 14.91
N ARG A 108 4.52 -5.21 15.25
CA ARG A 108 5.57 -4.83 14.26
C ARG A 108 5.86 -5.93 13.22
N PHE A 109 5.52 -7.19 13.51
CA PHE A 109 5.73 -8.31 12.60
C PHE A 109 4.48 -8.70 11.81
N TRP A 110 3.30 -8.13 12.11
CA TRP A 110 2.04 -8.49 11.45
C TRP A 110 2.11 -8.38 9.93
N SER A 111 2.69 -7.30 9.42
CA SER A 111 2.80 -7.06 7.98
C SER A 111 3.61 -8.13 7.22
N LYS A 112 4.48 -8.87 7.92
CA LYS A 112 5.27 -9.96 7.34
C LYS A 112 4.68 -11.33 7.65
N SER A 113 4.29 -11.56 8.91
CA SER A 113 3.86 -12.88 9.38
C SER A 113 2.47 -13.26 8.87
N ILE A 114 1.52 -12.31 8.86
CA ILE A 114 0.13 -12.59 8.45
C ILE A 114 0.03 -13.01 6.98
N PRO A 115 0.66 -12.31 6.00
CA PRO A 115 0.63 -12.76 4.61
C PRO A 115 1.30 -14.12 4.37
N ILE A 116 2.32 -14.47 5.15
CA ILE A 116 2.95 -15.79 5.06
C ILE A 116 1.99 -16.87 5.57
N GLU A 117 1.36 -16.64 6.71
CA GLU A 117 0.41 -17.59 7.30
C GLU A 117 -0.84 -17.76 6.42
N SER A 118 -1.34 -16.68 5.82
CA SER A 118 -2.54 -16.71 4.97
C SER A 118 -2.40 -17.64 3.75
N LYS A 119 -1.17 -17.88 3.26
CA LYS A 119 -0.90 -18.84 2.15
C LYS A 119 -1.35 -20.27 2.45
N LYS A 120 -1.47 -20.65 3.72
CA LYS A 120 -1.98 -21.97 4.11
C LYS A 120 -3.49 -22.13 3.86
N TYR A 121 -4.21 -21.00 3.85
CA TYR A 121 -5.67 -20.96 3.76
C TYR A 121 -6.18 -20.48 2.41
N ILE A 122 -5.31 -19.81 1.63
CA ILE A 122 -5.67 -19.18 0.37
C ILE A 122 -4.72 -19.66 -0.74
N PRO A 123 -5.18 -20.56 -1.61
CA PRO A 123 -4.35 -21.20 -2.65
C PRO A 123 -4.27 -20.34 -3.92
N VAL A 124 -3.84 -19.08 -3.80
CA VAL A 124 -3.63 -18.16 -4.94
C VAL A 124 -2.23 -17.54 -4.88
N SER A 125 -1.67 -17.19 -6.05
CA SER A 125 -0.43 -16.43 -6.11
C SER A 125 -0.67 -15.00 -5.65
N PHE A 126 0.23 -14.46 -4.81
CA PHE A 126 0.12 -13.08 -4.32
C PHE A 126 0.71 -12.03 -5.28
N ASP A 127 1.28 -12.44 -6.41
CA ASP A 127 1.93 -11.51 -7.35
C ASP A 127 0.91 -10.66 -8.12
N GLU A 128 -0.26 -11.24 -8.43
CA GLU A 128 -1.31 -10.60 -9.22
C GLU A 128 -2.49 -10.06 -8.39
N VAL A 129 -2.42 -10.19 -7.07
CA VAL A 129 -3.49 -9.75 -6.18
C VAL A 129 -3.10 -8.54 -5.35
N VAL A 130 -4.10 -7.85 -4.87
CA VAL A 130 -4.02 -6.88 -3.78
C VAL A 130 -4.74 -7.45 -2.58
N TYR A 131 -4.19 -7.22 -1.39
CA TYR A 131 -4.74 -7.74 -0.15
C TYR A 131 -4.63 -6.74 0.98
N ASP A 132 -5.48 -6.92 1.96
CA ASP A 132 -5.39 -6.26 3.26
C ASP A 132 -5.83 -7.23 4.34
N PHE A 133 -5.50 -6.93 5.58
CA PHE A 133 -5.91 -7.73 6.72
C PHE A 133 -6.20 -6.87 7.94
N VAL A 134 -7.09 -7.38 8.75
CA VAL A 134 -7.36 -6.86 10.09
C VAL A 134 -7.07 -7.95 11.09
N ALA A 135 -6.39 -7.61 12.18
CA ALA A 135 -6.03 -8.58 13.19
C ALA A 135 -6.28 -8.03 14.61
N TYR A 136 -6.68 -8.91 15.50
CA TYR A 136 -6.93 -8.60 16.90
C TYR A 136 -6.51 -9.75 17.82
N HIS A 137 -6.10 -9.43 19.02
CA HIS A 137 -5.79 -10.45 20.01
C HIS A 137 -7.09 -11.06 20.54
N GLN A 138 -7.17 -12.38 20.59
CA GLN A 138 -8.25 -13.08 21.26
C GLN A 138 -8.14 -12.92 22.78
N GLU A 139 -9.21 -13.28 23.51
CA GLU A 139 -9.33 -13.05 24.96
C GLU A 139 -8.18 -13.65 25.79
N ASP A 140 -7.62 -14.78 25.33
CA ASP A 140 -6.48 -15.43 25.98
C ASP A 140 -5.13 -14.73 25.74
N GLY A 141 -5.08 -13.74 24.84
CA GLY A 141 -3.87 -13.02 24.41
C GLY A 141 -2.83 -13.88 23.70
N LYS A 142 -3.01 -15.21 23.66
CA LYS A 142 -2.06 -16.16 23.06
C LYS A 142 -2.29 -16.36 21.56
N LYS A 143 -3.46 -15.99 21.08
CA LYS A 143 -3.87 -16.15 19.70
C LYS A 143 -4.26 -14.82 19.07
N LEU A 144 -4.05 -14.74 17.78
CA LEU A 144 -4.42 -13.63 16.94
C LEU A 144 -5.52 -14.08 15.99
N GLY A 145 -6.69 -13.46 16.06
CA GLY A 145 -7.74 -13.59 15.06
C GLY A 145 -7.43 -12.67 13.89
N VAL A 146 -7.43 -13.22 12.69
CA VAL A 146 -7.08 -12.49 11.46
C VAL A 146 -8.19 -12.62 10.44
N LEU A 147 -8.70 -11.50 9.97
CA LEU A 147 -9.54 -11.40 8.78
C LEU A 147 -8.67 -10.94 7.62
N PHE A 148 -8.50 -11.77 6.61
CA PHE A 148 -7.67 -11.51 5.45
C PHE A 148 -8.53 -11.47 4.19
N GLY A 149 -8.42 -10.38 3.44
CA GLY A 149 -9.14 -10.18 2.19
C GLY A 149 -8.21 -9.92 1.02
N LEU A 150 -8.56 -10.42 -0.16
CA LEU A 150 -7.84 -10.14 -1.39
C LEU A 150 -8.73 -10.15 -2.64
N THR A 151 -8.28 -9.46 -3.67
CA THR A 151 -8.83 -9.52 -5.02
C THR A 151 -7.74 -9.33 -6.07
N GLN A 152 -8.06 -9.50 -7.34
CA GLN A 152 -7.09 -9.27 -8.42
C GLN A 152 -6.76 -7.77 -8.57
N ARG A 153 -5.48 -7.47 -8.78
CA ARG A 153 -4.98 -6.09 -9.00
C ARG A 153 -5.65 -5.43 -10.19
N LYS A 154 -5.79 -6.15 -11.32
CA LYS A 154 -6.45 -5.66 -12.53
C LYS A 154 -7.90 -5.24 -12.29
N SER A 155 -8.64 -5.97 -11.44
CA SER A 155 -10.01 -5.61 -11.07
C SER A 155 -10.06 -4.29 -10.30
N VAL A 156 -9.11 -4.06 -9.39
CA VAL A 156 -9.00 -2.80 -8.64
C VAL A 156 -8.67 -1.64 -9.58
N GLU A 157 -7.70 -1.81 -10.47
CA GLU A 157 -7.33 -0.81 -11.48
C GLU A 157 -8.51 -0.46 -12.40
N PHE A 158 -9.26 -1.46 -12.83
CA PHE A 158 -10.49 -1.25 -13.62
C PHE A 158 -11.53 -0.45 -12.84
N ILE A 159 -11.80 -0.80 -11.57
CA ILE A 159 -12.74 -0.08 -10.71
C ILE A 159 -12.31 1.37 -10.53
N ILE A 160 -11.03 1.64 -10.29
CA ILE A 160 -10.50 3.00 -10.19
C ILE A 160 -10.76 3.79 -11.48
N ASN A 161 -10.50 3.19 -12.64
CA ASN A 161 -10.64 3.84 -13.93
C ASN A 161 -12.12 4.14 -14.26
N ILE A 162 -13.03 3.19 -13.99
CA ILE A 162 -14.46 3.40 -14.24
C ILE A 162 -15.02 4.49 -13.32
N LEU A 163 -14.64 4.53 -12.03
CA LEU A 163 -15.06 5.57 -11.10
C LEU A 163 -14.56 6.94 -11.53
N LYS A 164 -13.30 7.06 -11.92
CA LYS A 164 -12.73 8.31 -12.46
C LYS A 164 -13.50 8.80 -13.70
N SER A 165 -13.94 7.89 -14.57
CA SER A 165 -14.72 8.26 -15.78
C SER A 165 -16.08 8.88 -15.48
N VAL A 166 -16.59 8.74 -14.27
CA VAL A 166 -17.85 9.31 -13.77
C VAL A 166 -17.64 10.33 -12.65
N ASN A 167 -16.42 10.85 -12.47
CA ASN A 167 -16.02 11.84 -11.46
C ASN A 167 -16.27 11.37 -10.01
N LEU A 168 -16.06 10.08 -9.74
CA LEU A 168 -16.06 9.51 -8.41
C LEU A 168 -14.63 9.11 -8.00
N GLU A 169 -14.30 9.35 -6.75
CA GLU A 169 -13.06 8.88 -6.13
C GLU A 169 -13.31 7.59 -5.35
N LEU A 170 -12.41 6.63 -5.49
CA LEU A 170 -12.46 5.42 -4.70
C LEU A 170 -11.95 5.70 -3.28
N ALA A 171 -12.83 5.52 -2.29
CA ALA A 171 -12.48 5.64 -0.87
C ALA A 171 -11.94 4.33 -0.28
N ALA A 172 -12.53 3.20 -0.63
CA ALA A 172 -12.11 1.87 -0.20
C ALA A 172 -12.76 0.78 -1.06
N ILE A 173 -12.14 -0.40 -1.07
CA ILE A 173 -12.75 -1.64 -1.55
C ILE A 173 -12.81 -2.63 -0.39
N GLU A 174 -13.98 -3.14 -0.13
CA GLU A 174 -14.22 -4.19 0.87
C GLU A 174 -14.95 -5.38 0.26
N ILE A 175 -15.17 -6.42 1.03
CA ILE A 175 -15.89 -7.63 0.60
C ILE A 175 -17.22 -7.68 1.34
N THR A 176 -18.26 -8.16 0.68
CA THR A 176 -19.65 -8.20 1.17
C THR A 176 -19.81 -8.55 2.66
N PRO A 177 -19.12 -9.54 3.24
CA PRO A 177 -19.27 -9.82 4.65
C PRO A 177 -18.94 -8.65 5.58
N CYS A 178 -18.01 -7.77 5.19
CA CYS A 178 -17.64 -6.60 5.99
C CYS A 178 -18.73 -5.51 5.93
N SER A 179 -19.35 -5.31 4.76
CA SER A 179 -20.42 -4.32 4.62
C SER A 179 -21.71 -4.75 5.31
N VAL A 180 -22.10 -6.02 5.19
CA VAL A 180 -23.31 -6.54 5.84
C VAL A 180 -23.14 -6.64 7.37
N GLU A 181 -21.94 -6.98 7.84
CA GLU A 181 -21.60 -6.93 9.26
C GLU A 181 -21.85 -5.54 9.84
N ARG A 182 -21.32 -4.52 9.19
CA ARG A 182 -21.51 -3.11 9.59
C ARG A 182 -22.98 -2.72 9.58
N PHE A 183 -23.71 -3.14 8.57
CA PHE A 183 -25.13 -2.85 8.43
C PHE A 183 -25.94 -3.47 9.58
N TYR A 184 -25.74 -4.77 9.86
CA TYR A 184 -26.45 -5.47 10.93
C TYR A 184 -26.03 -4.99 12.32
N ALA A 185 -24.74 -4.75 12.54
CA ALA A 185 -24.24 -4.21 13.80
C ALA A 185 -24.84 -2.85 14.15
N HIS A 186 -25.12 -2.05 13.14
CA HIS A 186 -25.75 -0.75 13.34
C HIS A 186 -27.27 -0.85 13.60
N LEU A 187 -27.97 -1.72 12.90
CA LEU A 187 -29.41 -1.91 13.05
C LEU A 187 -29.78 -2.64 14.35
N ASP A 188 -28.94 -3.57 14.78
CA ASP A 188 -29.15 -4.41 15.97
C ASP A 188 -27.91 -4.43 16.87
N PRO A 189 -27.56 -3.29 17.51
CA PRO A 189 -26.30 -3.16 18.24
C PRO A 189 -26.27 -3.92 19.58
N LYS A 190 -27.44 -4.29 20.12
CA LYS A 190 -27.51 -4.98 21.41
C LYS A 190 -27.06 -6.44 21.24
N GLU A 191 -25.98 -6.81 21.91
CA GLU A 191 -25.44 -8.18 21.88
C GLU A 191 -25.18 -8.70 20.45
N HIS A 192 -24.86 -7.80 19.50
CA HIS A 192 -24.64 -8.15 18.10
C HIS A 192 -23.61 -9.29 17.92
N ASP A 193 -22.48 -9.19 18.63
CA ASP A 193 -21.43 -10.22 18.59
C ASP A 193 -21.89 -11.60 19.12
N SER A 194 -23.02 -11.69 19.82
CA SER A 194 -23.59 -12.93 20.34
C SER A 194 -24.76 -13.46 19.50
N LYS A 195 -24.97 -12.91 18.31
CA LYS A 195 -26.05 -13.30 17.39
C LYS A 195 -25.49 -13.85 16.09
N GLY A 196 -26.10 -14.94 15.60
CA GLY A 196 -25.95 -15.37 14.22
C GLY A 196 -27.09 -14.80 13.38
N TYR A 197 -26.84 -14.49 12.13
CA TYR A 197 -27.84 -13.96 11.20
C TYR A 197 -27.97 -14.87 9.99
N ILE A 198 -29.20 -15.18 9.60
CA ILE A 198 -29.52 -15.86 8.34
C ILE A 198 -30.55 -15.02 7.60
N HIS A 199 -30.20 -14.60 6.41
CA HIS A 199 -31.06 -13.84 5.53
C HIS A 199 -31.42 -14.67 4.29
N PHE A 200 -32.68 -14.64 3.87
CA PHE A 200 -33.20 -15.37 2.72
C PHE A 200 -33.59 -14.39 1.62
N PRO A 201 -32.70 -14.13 0.65
CA PRO A 201 -33.02 -13.31 -0.53
C PRO A 201 -33.61 -14.18 -1.64
N GLY A 202 -34.88 -14.60 -1.49
CA GLY A 202 -35.52 -15.51 -2.45
C GLY A 202 -35.05 -16.96 -2.31
N GLY A 203 -34.61 -17.60 -3.41
CA GLY A 203 -34.17 -19.00 -3.45
C GLY A 203 -32.80 -19.31 -2.84
N ALA A 204 -32.23 -18.40 -2.06
CA ALA A 204 -30.92 -18.53 -1.46
C ALA A 204 -30.93 -18.25 0.04
N SER A 205 -29.83 -18.53 0.73
CA SER A 205 -29.59 -18.05 2.11
C SER A 205 -28.22 -17.42 2.22
N ILE A 206 -28.13 -16.44 3.08
CA ILE A 206 -26.88 -15.77 3.46
C ILE A 206 -26.74 -15.91 4.98
N MET A 207 -25.69 -16.57 5.43
CA MET A 207 -25.39 -16.80 6.83
C MET A 207 -24.19 -15.97 7.25
N LEU A 208 -24.31 -15.25 8.36
CA LEU A 208 -23.26 -14.42 8.94
C LEU A 208 -23.14 -14.68 10.44
N PHE A 209 -21.93 -14.99 10.88
CA PHE A 209 -21.55 -14.99 12.28
C PHE A 209 -20.35 -14.07 12.46
N SER A 210 -20.44 -13.18 13.43
CA SER A 210 -19.42 -12.17 13.71
C SER A 210 -18.88 -12.29 15.12
N SER A 211 -17.67 -11.82 15.33
CA SER A 211 -17.08 -11.65 16.65
C SER A 211 -16.17 -10.44 16.65
N SER A 212 -16.30 -9.59 17.65
CA SER A 212 -15.53 -8.35 17.79
C SER A 212 -15.63 -7.42 16.59
N GLY A 213 -16.79 -7.43 15.90
CA GLY A 213 -17.02 -6.66 14.67
C GLY A 213 -16.32 -7.23 13.43
N CYS A 214 -15.91 -8.49 13.50
CA CYS A 214 -15.23 -9.19 12.42
C CYS A 214 -16.14 -10.32 11.92
N PRO A 215 -16.48 -10.41 10.61
CA PRO A 215 -17.21 -11.53 10.05
C PRO A 215 -16.32 -12.78 10.08
N VAL A 216 -16.60 -13.71 10.99
CA VAL A 216 -15.83 -14.94 11.17
C VAL A 216 -16.27 -16.03 10.22
N LEU A 217 -17.58 -16.13 10.02
CA LEU A 217 -18.18 -17.02 9.05
C LEU A 217 -19.16 -16.24 8.19
N TYR A 218 -18.98 -16.35 6.89
CA TYR A 218 -19.94 -15.91 5.89
C TYR A 218 -20.14 -17.03 4.88
N ARG A 219 -21.38 -17.40 4.63
CA ARG A 219 -21.73 -18.46 3.69
C ARG A 219 -22.96 -18.06 2.89
N GLU A 220 -22.87 -18.21 1.59
CA GLU A 220 -24.01 -18.12 0.66
C GLU A 220 -24.36 -19.53 0.19
N ALA A 221 -25.64 -19.89 0.19
CA ALA A 221 -26.16 -21.12 -0.37
C ALA A 221 -27.32 -20.80 -1.32
N ASP A 222 -27.24 -21.32 -2.54
CA ASP A 222 -28.26 -21.18 -3.57
C ASP A 222 -29.09 -22.48 -3.59
N TYR A 223 -30.36 -22.40 -3.20
CA TYR A 223 -31.25 -23.55 -3.14
C TYR A 223 -31.91 -23.86 -4.48
N GLU A 224 -31.90 -22.94 -5.44
CA GLU A 224 -32.40 -23.20 -6.79
C GLU A 224 -31.46 -24.14 -7.54
N ALA A 225 -30.16 -24.06 -7.25
CA ALA A 225 -29.15 -24.94 -7.82
C ALA A 225 -29.04 -26.31 -7.13
N ALA A 226 -29.72 -26.51 -5.98
CA ALA A 226 -29.65 -27.77 -5.24
C ALA A 226 -30.38 -28.90 -5.96
N SER A 227 -29.71 -30.05 -6.12
CA SER A 227 -30.22 -31.19 -6.89
C SER A 227 -31.29 -32.01 -6.13
N THR A 228 -31.30 -31.96 -4.82
CA THR A 228 -32.22 -32.75 -3.96
C THR A 228 -33.02 -31.87 -3.01
N LEU A 229 -34.24 -32.32 -2.68
CA LEU A 229 -35.13 -31.62 -1.73
C LEU A 229 -34.56 -31.60 -0.30
N SER A 230 -33.75 -32.59 0.08
CA SER A 230 -33.07 -32.65 1.36
C SER A 230 -31.92 -31.64 1.46
N GLU A 231 -31.18 -31.41 0.39
CA GLU A 231 -30.15 -30.39 0.32
C GLU A 231 -30.74 -28.98 0.38
N ARG A 232 -31.87 -28.76 -0.31
CA ARG A 232 -32.60 -27.47 -0.30
C ARG A 232 -33.10 -27.06 1.08
N LYS A 233 -33.35 -27.99 1.98
CA LYS A 233 -33.89 -27.72 3.33
C LYS A 233 -32.83 -27.71 4.44
N ARG A 234 -31.57 -27.90 4.12
CA ARG A 234 -30.51 -27.95 5.11
C ARG A 234 -29.79 -26.60 5.23
N LEU A 235 -29.88 -25.99 6.39
CA LEU A 235 -29.17 -24.73 6.69
C LEU A 235 -27.76 -24.96 7.23
N ASP A 236 -27.48 -26.16 7.76
CA ASP A 236 -26.18 -26.50 8.39
C ASP A 236 -25.76 -25.52 9.51
N VAL A 237 -26.74 -25.06 10.30
CA VAL A 237 -26.50 -24.10 11.39
C VAL A 237 -25.58 -24.71 12.43
N LYS A 238 -25.79 -25.98 12.78
CA LYS A 238 -24.98 -26.70 13.77
C LYS A 238 -23.51 -26.77 13.34
N GLY A 239 -23.25 -27.08 12.07
CA GLY A 239 -21.90 -27.10 11.53
C GLY A 239 -21.27 -25.72 11.50
N ALA A 240 -22.04 -24.68 11.19
CA ALA A 240 -21.58 -23.30 11.23
C ALA A 240 -21.16 -22.86 12.64
N VAL A 241 -22.00 -23.12 13.65
CA VAL A 241 -21.70 -22.81 15.06
C VAL A 241 -20.46 -23.54 15.53
N GLN A 242 -20.36 -24.85 15.27
CA GLN A 242 -19.19 -25.65 15.65
C GLN A 242 -17.91 -25.14 14.97
N PHE A 243 -18.01 -24.70 13.70
CA PHE A 243 -16.89 -24.10 12.99
C PHE A 243 -16.41 -22.82 13.69
N VAL A 244 -17.32 -21.92 14.03
CA VAL A 244 -16.99 -20.66 14.66
C VAL A 244 -16.43 -20.86 16.06
N GLU A 245 -17.05 -21.69 16.89
CA GLU A 245 -16.58 -22.04 18.24
C GLU A 245 -15.16 -22.62 18.23
N ARG A 246 -14.85 -23.45 17.24
CA ARG A 246 -13.50 -24.01 17.07
C ARG A 246 -12.43 -22.93 16.85
N TYR A 247 -12.77 -21.85 16.14
CA TYR A 247 -11.83 -20.78 15.82
C TYR A 247 -11.76 -19.68 16.88
N ILE A 248 -12.89 -19.37 17.53
CA ILE A 248 -12.94 -18.24 18.48
C ILE A 248 -12.79 -18.68 19.94
N GLY A 249 -12.95 -19.94 20.27
CA GLY A 249 -12.80 -20.50 21.62
C GLY A 249 -13.41 -19.64 22.74
N GLY A 250 -14.45 -20.11 23.39
CA GLY A 250 -15.10 -19.41 24.50
C GLY A 250 -16.16 -18.38 24.12
N HIS A 251 -16.38 -18.13 22.83
CA HIS A 251 -17.44 -17.24 22.38
C HIS A 251 -18.76 -18.02 22.22
N GLU A 252 -19.80 -17.59 22.92
CA GLU A 252 -21.14 -18.19 22.84
C GLU A 252 -22.07 -17.31 22.00
N TYR A 253 -22.70 -17.92 20.99
CA TYR A 253 -23.84 -17.31 20.31
C TYR A 253 -25.12 -17.64 21.06
N LYS A 254 -25.89 -16.62 21.41
CA LYS A 254 -27.10 -16.76 22.25
C LYS A 254 -28.39 -16.85 21.45
N ARG A 255 -28.39 -16.30 20.21
CA ARG A 255 -29.59 -16.20 19.38
C ARG A 255 -29.24 -16.33 17.89
N LEU A 256 -30.19 -16.85 17.15
CA LEU A 256 -30.17 -16.92 15.71
C LEU A 256 -31.28 -16.05 15.13
N MET A 257 -30.90 -15.03 14.36
CA MET A 257 -31.82 -14.05 13.75
C MET A 257 -32.13 -14.47 12.31
N LEU A 258 -33.38 -14.74 11.99
CA LEU A 258 -33.84 -15.06 10.64
C LEU A 258 -34.50 -13.84 10.00
N SER A 259 -34.23 -13.60 8.73
CA SER A 259 -34.80 -12.48 7.98
C SER A 259 -35.00 -12.82 6.51
N GLY A 260 -35.78 -12.03 5.80
CA GLY A 260 -35.99 -12.18 4.36
C GLY A 260 -37.20 -13.01 3.99
N ASP A 261 -37.27 -13.36 2.71
CA ASP A 261 -38.43 -14.04 2.13
C ASP A 261 -38.58 -15.48 2.63
N GLY A 262 -39.72 -15.78 3.20
CA GLY A 262 -39.98 -17.12 3.74
C GLY A 262 -39.26 -17.45 5.03
N ALA A 263 -38.73 -16.45 5.77
CA ALA A 263 -38.08 -16.67 7.08
C ALA A 263 -38.98 -17.45 8.07
N ASP A 264 -40.31 -17.20 8.04
CA ASP A 264 -41.28 -17.94 8.85
C ASP A 264 -41.30 -19.43 8.48
N ALA A 265 -41.24 -19.78 7.21
CA ALA A 265 -41.23 -21.18 6.77
C ALA A 265 -39.90 -21.88 7.13
N TRP A 266 -38.79 -21.17 7.18
CA TRP A 266 -37.49 -21.69 7.55
C TRP A 266 -37.29 -21.77 9.08
N LYS A 267 -38.13 -21.10 9.86
CA LYS A 267 -37.99 -21.05 11.31
C LYS A 267 -37.97 -22.42 11.93
N ALA A 268 -38.93 -23.29 11.57
CA ALA A 268 -39.00 -24.65 12.09
C ALA A 268 -37.76 -25.49 11.76
N VAL A 269 -37.19 -25.34 10.56
CA VAL A 269 -35.94 -26.02 10.17
C VAL A 269 -34.75 -25.47 10.96
N ALA A 270 -34.68 -24.15 11.12
CA ALA A 270 -33.61 -23.51 11.89
C ALA A 270 -33.67 -23.90 13.38
N GLU A 271 -34.84 -23.98 13.97
CA GLU A 271 -35.03 -24.43 15.38
C GLU A 271 -34.59 -25.87 15.58
N GLN A 272 -34.75 -26.76 14.60
CA GLN A 272 -34.29 -28.15 14.67
C GLN A 272 -32.75 -28.25 14.56
N GLU A 273 -32.12 -27.40 13.79
CA GLU A 273 -30.68 -27.44 13.54
C GLU A 273 -29.88 -26.53 14.48
N SER A 274 -30.51 -25.52 15.07
CA SER A 274 -29.83 -24.52 15.90
C SER A 274 -29.72 -24.98 17.35
N PRO A 275 -28.54 -24.86 17.97
CA PRO A 275 -28.40 -25.06 19.42
C PRO A 275 -28.94 -23.88 20.24
N MET A 276 -29.31 -22.75 19.60
CA MET A 276 -29.76 -21.53 20.23
C MET A 276 -31.19 -21.14 19.80
N PRO A 277 -31.90 -20.30 20.57
CA PRO A 277 -33.20 -19.77 20.18
C PRO A 277 -33.18 -19.03 18.85
N VAL A 278 -34.26 -19.23 18.07
CA VAL A 278 -34.42 -18.63 16.72
C VAL A 278 -35.49 -17.56 16.79
N GLU A 279 -35.11 -16.34 16.36
CA GLU A 279 -35.98 -15.18 16.31
C GLU A 279 -36.10 -14.65 14.89
N ILE A 280 -37.29 -14.16 14.51
CA ILE A 280 -37.49 -13.49 13.22
C ILE A 280 -37.21 -12.02 13.41
N TRP A 281 -36.43 -11.48 12.46
CA TRP A 281 -36.01 -10.10 12.43
C TRP A 281 -36.21 -9.52 11.04
N ASP A 282 -36.62 -8.26 10.96
CA ASP A 282 -36.85 -7.57 9.69
C ASP A 282 -35.86 -6.38 9.55
N PRO A 283 -34.68 -6.63 8.92
CA PRO A 283 -33.68 -5.58 8.70
C PRO A 283 -34.16 -4.52 7.71
N ALA A 284 -35.02 -4.87 6.74
CA ALA A 284 -35.56 -3.88 5.81
C ALA A 284 -36.43 -2.86 6.51
N LYS A 285 -37.33 -3.31 7.36
CA LYS A 285 -38.18 -2.42 8.16
C LYS A 285 -37.35 -1.56 9.12
N ALA A 286 -36.31 -2.14 9.71
CA ALA A 286 -35.40 -1.41 10.60
C ALA A 286 -34.64 -0.30 9.86
N ALA A 287 -34.30 -0.53 8.58
CA ALA A 287 -33.60 0.42 7.70
C ALA A 287 -34.54 1.33 6.88
N GLY A 288 -35.86 1.20 7.06
CA GLY A 288 -36.83 1.99 6.29
C GLY A 288 -36.95 1.57 4.81
N LEU A 289 -36.54 0.35 4.47
CA LEU A 289 -36.68 -0.23 3.13
C LEU A 289 -38.04 -0.90 2.97
N LYS A 290 -38.50 -1.01 1.73
CA LYS A 290 -39.77 -1.67 1.39
C LYS A 290 -39.65 -3.20 1.28
N GLU A 291 -38.47 -3.67 0.91
CA GLU A 291 -38.20 -5.08 0.61
C GLU A 291 -36.93 -5.57 1.30
N ASN A 292 -36.89 -6.85 1.63
CA ASN A 292 -35.74 -7.52 2.22
C ASN A 292 -34.71 -7.90 1.14
N ASP A 293 -34.04 -6.89 0.61
CA ASP A 293 -33.10 -7.00 -0.50
C ASP A 293 -31.64 -7.01 -0.04
N ALA A 294 -30.98 -8.14 -0.17
CA ALA A 294 -29.60 -8.33 0.25
C ALA A 294 -28.63 -7.36 -0.46
N ALA A 295 -28.81 -7.11 -1.76
CA ALA A 295 -27.92 -6.20 -2.50
C ALA A 295 -28.04 -4.75 -2.00
N ALA A 296 -29.26 -4.34 -1.57
CA ALA A 296 -29.46 -3.06 -0.91
C ALA A 296 -28.73 -3.01 0.44
N PHE A 297 -28.81 -4.08 1.26
CA PHE A 297 -28.09 -4.13 2.53
C PHE A 297 -26.57 -4.00 2.36
N PHE A 298 -26.02 -4.66 1.35
CA PHE A 298 -24.58 -4.61 1.06
C PHE A 298 -24.15 -3.22 0.62
N SER A 299 -24.86 -2.60 -0.31
CA SER A 299 -24.54 -1.25 -0.78
C SER A 299 -24.77 -0.18 0.29
N MET A 300 -25.82 -0.31 1.11
CA MET A 300 -26.05 0.57 2.26
C MET A 300 -24.95 0.40 3.31
N GLY A 301 -24.61 -0.84 3.65
CA GLY A 301 -23.51 -1.14 4.57
C GLY A 301 -22.18 -0.55 4.10
N ALA A 302 -21.88 -0.61 2.79
CA ALA A 302 -20.71 0.04 2.21
C ALA A 302 -20.77 1.58 2.34
N SER A 303 -21.93 2.20 2.07
CA SER A 303 -22.09 3.65 2.18
C SER A 303 -21.96 4.19 3.62
N MET A 304 -22.18 3.32 4.62
CA MET A 304 -22.04 3.64 6.03
C MET A 304 -20.59 3.69 6.52
N ARG A 305 -19.64 3.19 5.72
CA ARG A 305 -18.23 3.16 6.09
C ARG A 305 -17.74 4.56 6.49
N GLY A 306 -17.13 4.65 7.68
CA GLY A 306 -16.63 5.88 8.25
C GLY A 306 -17.67 6.87 8.82
N ARG A 307 -18.96 6.53 8.72
CA ARG A 307 -20.04 7.28 9.41
C ARG A 307 -20.43 6.64 10.72
N VAL A 308 -20.41 5.33 10.78
CA VAL A 308 -20.68 4.56 11.98
C VAL A 308 -19.38 4.11 12.62
N HIS A 309 -19.43 3.85 13.92
CA HIS A 309 -18.25 3.34 14.61
C HIS A 309 -17.96 1.91 14.14
N GLU A 310 -16.79 1.70 13.58
CA GLU A 310 -16.31 0.39 13.16
C GLU A 310 -15.17 -0.04 14.08
N LYS A 311 -15.24 -1.24 14.64
CA LYS A 311 -14.13 -1.82 15.39
C LYS A 311 -12.96 -2.16 14.46
N LEU A 312 -13.27 -2.62 13.26
CA LEU A 312 -12.31 -3.11 12.26
C LEU A 312 -12.73 -2.68 10.86
N SER A 313 -11.81 -2.20 10.05
CA SER A 313 -12.09 -1.82 8.66
C SER A 313 -11.05 -2.42 7.71
N LEU A 314 -11.49 -3.32 6.85
CA LEU A 314 -10.69 -3.94 5.79
C LEU A 314 -10.75 -3.05 4.54
N ASP A 315 -9.60 -2.82 3.88
CA ASP A 315 -9.54 -2.09 2.60
C ASP A 315 -8.56 -2.74 1.64
N ILE A 316 -9.09 -3.56 0.75
CA ILE A 316 -8.31 -4.28 -0.27
C ILE A 316 -8.04 -3.44 -1.52
N SER A 317 -8.28 -2.13 -1.50
CA SER A 317 -7.96 -1.25 -2.64
C SER A 317 -6.45 -1.03 -2.82
N GLY A 318 -5.68 -1.22 -1.75
CA GLY A 318 -4.27 -0.85 -1.71
C GLY A 318 -4.02 0.66 -1.67
N ILE A 319 -5.08 1.49 -1.77
CA ILE A 319 -4.97 2.96 -1.79
C ILE A 319 -4.53 3.49 -0.43
N SER A 320 -5.04 2.91 0.64
CA SER A 320 -4.70 3.33 2.00
C SER A 320 -3.21 3.16 2.32
N THR A 321 -2.60 2.08 1.84
CA THR A 321 -1.16 1.83 1.97
C THR A 321 -0.34 2.77 1.08
N ALA A 322 -0.76 2.99 -0.16
CA ALA A 322 -0.11 3.93 -1.07
C ALA A 322 -0.23 5.39 -0.58
N ALA A 323 -1.42 5.82 -0.17
CA ALA A 323 -1.65 7.15 0.37
C ALA A 323 -0.95 7.40 1.72
N MET A 324 -0.82 6.38 2.57
CA MET A 324 0.01 6.47 3.77
C MET A 324 1.49 6.62 3.46
N LEU A 325 2.02 5.83 2.51
CA LEU A 325 3.40 5.96 2.04
C LEU A 325 3.62 7.34 1.42
N GLU A 326 2.72 7.80 0.58
CA GLU A 326 2.80 9.13 -0.04
C GLU A 326 2.75 10.26 0.99
N LYS A 327 1.82 10.21 1.98
CA LYS A 327 1.78 11.16 3.09
C LYS A 327 3.01 11.08 3.99
N GLN A 328 3.53 9.89 4.26
CA GLN A 328 4.78 9.76 5.00
C GLN A 328 5.95 10.36 4.22
N VAL A 329 6.07 10.05 2.94
CA VAL A 329 7.12 10.62 2.06
C VAL A 329 6.96 12.13 1.97
N GLN A 330 5.75 12.66 1.73
CA GLN A 330 5.48 14.10 1.76
C GLN A 330 5.83 14.72 3.12
N GLY A 331 5.47 14.07 4.22
CA GLY A 331 5.82 14.53 5.57
C GLY A 331 7.33 14.60 5.78
N TYR A 332 8.08 13.61 5.32
CA TYR A 332 9.55 13.62 5.38
C TYR A 332 10.15 14.70 4.46
N VAL A 333 9.64 14.85 3.25
CA VAL A 333 10.09 15.90 2.30
C VAL A 333 9.84 17.29 2.89
N TRP A 334 8.67 17.54 3.46
CA TRP A 334 8.37 18.82 4.10
C TRP A 334 9.25 19.07 5.33
N ASN A 335 9.47 18.05 6.18
CA ASN A 335 10.35 18.19 7.34
C ASN A 335 11.80 18.49 6.93
N ILE A 336 12.32 17.83 5.89
CA ILE A 336 13.64 18.10 5.34
C ILE A 336 13.69 19.51 4.73
N ALA A 337 12.66 19.92 4.00
CA ALA A 337 12.58 21.25 3.41
C ALA A 337 12.53 22.34 4.49
N PHE A 338 11.76 22.17 5.57
CA PHE A 338 11.73 23.08 6.70
C PHE A 338 13.06 23.12 7.46
N MET A 339 13.70 21.96 7.64
CA MET A 339 15.01 21.87 8.30
C MET A 339 16.11 22.58 7.48
N LEU A 340 16.13 22.36 6.16
CA LEU A 340 17.04 23.06 5.23
C LEU A 340 16.73 24.57 5.15
N GLY A 341 15.46 24.94 5.05
CA GLY A 341 15.03 26.34 5.07
C GLY A 341 15.41 27.04 6.37
N GLY A 342 15.20 26.40 7.51
CA GLY A 342 15.60 26.87 8.82
C GLY A 342 17.12 27.05 8.95
N LEU A 343 17.89 26.07 8.42
CA LEU A 343 19.35 26.15 8.40
C LEU A 343 19.85 27.32 7.52
N LEU A 344 19.26 27.50 6.35
CA LEU A 344 19.59 28.61 5.45
C LEU A 344 19.25 29.98 6.04
N LEU A 345 18.09 30.09 6.70
CA LEU A 345 17.72 31.31 7.45
C LEU A 345 18.69 31.59 8.60
N PHE A 346 19.07 30.56 9.36
CA PHE A 346 20.04 30.68 10.45
C PHE A 346 21.42 31.10 9.92
N MET A 347 21.90 30.48 8.83
CA MET A 347 23.15 30.89 8.17
C MET A 347 23.08 32.32 7.64
N SER A 348 21.93 32.71 7.03
CA SER A 348 21.71 34.09 6.57
C SER A 348 21.78 35.09 7.72
N LEU A 349 21.18 34.75 8.87
CA LEU A 349 21.20 35.58 10.07
C LEU A 349 22.62 35.76 10.63
N ILE A 350 23.38 34.66 10.67
CA ILE A 350 24.81 34.71 11.05
C ILE A 350 25.60 35.59 10.08
N CYS A 351 25.35 35.46 8.77
CA CYS A 351 26.00 36.29 7.76
C CYS A 351 25.66 37.79 7.94
N GLN A 352 24.39 38.11 8.21
CA GLN A 352 23.96 39.50 8.48
C GLN A 352 24.63 40.06 9.74
N VAL A 353 24.69 39.28 10.83
CA VAL A 353 25.38 39.70 12.06
C VAL A 353 26.88 39.92 11.79
N ARG A 354 27.51 39.03 11.00
CA ARG A 354 28.92 39.21 10.59
C ARG A 354 29.14 40.48 9.73
N ILE A 355 28.23 40.71 8.78
CA ILE A 355 28.30 41.93 7.92
C ILE A 355 28.15 43.17 8.80
N MET A 356 27.21 43.15 9.77
CA MET A 356 27.01 44.26 10.70
C MET A 356 28.25 44.51 11.59
N MET A 357 28.87 43.43 12.12
CA MET A 357 30.09 43.51 12.90
C MET A 357 31.29 43.99 12.07
N ILE A 358 31.39 43.56 10.80
CA ILE A 358 32.44 44.03 9.90
C ILE A 358 32.21 45.48 9.51
N GLY A 359 30.94 45.87 9.23
CA GLY A 359 30.55 47.25 8.95
C GLY A 359 30.84 48.18 10.11
N SER A 360 30.52 47.80 11.36
CA SER A 360 30.83 48.59 12.55
C SER A 360 32.34 48.68 12.81
N LYS A 361 33.09 47.59 12.56
CA LYS A 361 34.58 47.65 12.63
C LYS A 361 35.17 48.51 11.53
N LEU A 362 34.62 48.46 10.30
CA LEU A 362 35.07 49.27 9.19
C LEU A 362 34.78 50.75 9.47
N SER A 363 33.60 51.12 9.95
CA SER A 363 33.28 52.50 10.31
C SER A 363 34.15 53.01 11.47
N TYR A 364 34.39 52.17 12.49
CA TYR A 364 35.34 52.49 13.57
C TYR A 364 36.78 52.67 13.08
N LEU A 365 37.24 51.83 12.14
CA LEU A 365 38.56 51.97 11.52
C LEU A 365 38.63 53.16 10.59
N THR A 366 37.57 53.45 9.84
CA THR A 366 37.49 54.64 8.94
C THR A 366 37.47 55.92 9.75
N GLU A 367 36.82 55.95 10.93
CA GLU A 367 36.81 57.11 11.83
C GLU A 367 38.17 57.29 12.54
N LYS A 368 38.90 56.20 12.80
CA LYS A 368 40.26 56.25 13.37
C LYS A 368 41.35 56.51 12.31
N VAL A 369 41.12 56.17 11.04
CA VAL A 369 42.00 56.35 9.88
C VAL A 369 41.62 57.63 9.15
N GLY A 370 41.11 58.62 9.88
CA GLY A 370 41.03 59.98 9.28
C GLY A 370 42.40 60.36 8.79
N ASP A 371 42.54 60.52 7.45
CA ASP A 371 43.73 60.90 6.73
C ASP A 371 45.03 60.25 7.23
N VAL A 372 45.26 58.98 6.80
CA VAL A 372 46.56 58.36 7.00
C VAL A 372 47.41 58.66 5.78
N PRO A 373 48.40 59.57 5.92
CA PRO A 373 49.37 59.81 4.86
C PRO A 373 50.29 58.61 4.57
N GLU A 374 50.10 57.46 5.33
CA GLU A 374 50.93 56.28 5.25
C GLU A 374 50.61 55.30 4.12
N LEU A 375 49.60 55.56 3.32
CA LEU A 375 49.38 54.87 2.04
C LEU A 375 50.20 55.46 0.89
N GLU A 376 50.79 56.64 1.04
CA GLU A 376 51.69 57.27 0.05
C GLU A 376 53.10 56.65 0.00
N GLY A 377 53.38 55.63 0.79
CA GLY A 377 54.71 54.98 0.87
C GLY A 377 54.76 53.49 0.74
N ASN A 378 53.64 52.82 0.46
CA ASN A 378 53.67 51.35 0.34
C ASN A 378 54.17 50.94 -1.04
N ASP A 379 55.32 50.30 -1.01
CA ASP A 379 56.02 49.72 -2.16
C ASP A 379 55.09 48.83 -2.99
N SER A 380 55.05 49.03 -4.28
CA SER A 380 54.29 48.32 -5.29
C SER A 380 54.40 46.78 -5.12
N ASP A 381 55.51 46.30 -4.55
CA ASP A 381 55.77 44.89 -4.37
C ASP A 381 55.03 44.28 -3.17
N ALA A 382 54.77 45.04 -2.12
CA ALA A 382 53.95 44.61 -0.97
C ALA A 382 52.45 44.50 -1.36
N ILE A 383 51.99 45.39 -2.24
CA ILE A 383 50.62 45.34 -2.80
C ILE A 383 50.50 44.17 -3.78
N LYS A 384 51.51 43.93 -4.64
CA LYS A 384 51.54 42.79 -5.57
C LYS A 384 51.55 41.45 -4.79
N ALA A 385 52.37 41.31 -3.75
CA ALA A 385 52.39 40.09 -2.93
C ALA A 385 51.03 39.81 -2.26
N LYS A 386 50.31 40.87 -1.86
CA LYS A 386 48.98 40.74 -1.26
C LYS A 386 47.92 40.40 -2.32
N ILE A 387 48.03 40.93 -3.52
CA ILE A 387 47.20 40.60 -4.68
C ILE A 387 47.43 39.13 -5.11
N GLU A 388 48.70 38.70 -5.16
CA GLU A 388 49.07 37.33 -5.52
C GLU A 388 48.54 36.30 -4.50
N LYS A 389 48.63 36.65 -3.21
CA LYS A 389 48.03 35.83 -2.13
C LYS A 389 46.50 35.77 -2.21
N LEU A 390 45.86 36.88 -2.55
CA LEU A 390 44.41 36.95 -2.79
C LEU A 390 44.01 36.18 -4.05
N GLN A 391 44.80 36.31 -5.13
CA GLN A 391 44.57 35.56 -6.37
C GLN A 391 44.73 34.05 -6.17
N THR A 392 45.69 33.61 -5.34
CA THR A 392 45.89 32.21 -4.97
C THR A 392 44.67 31.66 -4.17
N ASN A 393 44.18 32.44 -3.21
CA ASN A 393 42.99 32.09 -2.45
C ASN A 393 41.70 32.06 -3.30
N VAL A 394 41.54 33.02 -4.21
CA VAL A 394 40.42 33.04 -5.17
C VAL A 394 40.53 31.88 -6.15
N ARG A 395 41.74 31.52 -6.59
CA ARG A 395 41.98 30.36 -7.45
C ARG A 395 41.63 29.04 -6.73
N MET A 396 41.98 28.90 -5.45
CA MET A 396 41.53 27.76 -4.61
C MET A 396 40.00 27.69 -4.48
N LEU A 397 39.36 28.82 -4.23
CA LEU A 397 37.89 28.90 -4.14
C LEU A 397 37.21 28.61 -5.49
N SER A 398 37.79 29.07 -6.61
CA SER A 398 37.26 28.78 -7.94
C SER A 398 37.34 27.29 -8.31
N VAL A 399 38.42 26.62 -7.87
CA VAL A 399 38.53 25.14 -8.03
C VAL A 399 37.49 24.41 -7.22
N LEU A 400 37.15 24.90 -6.01
CA LEU A 400 36.06 24.37 -5.17
C LEU A 400 34.69 24.52 -5.82
N VAL A 401 34.44 25.67 -6.49
CA VAL A 401 33.14 25.97 -7.11
C VAL A 401 32.98 25.29 -8.48
N THR A 402 34.08 25.07 -9.22
CA THR A 402 34.05 24.49 -10.57
C THR A 402 34.08 22.96 -10.58
N ASP A 403 34.40 22.29 -9.46
CA ASP A 403 34.35 20.83 -9.41
C ASP A 403 32.91 20.37 -9.08
N THR A 404 32.03 20.44 -10.07
CA THR A 404 30.61 20.10 -9.98
C THR A 404 30.35 18.60 -10.13
N ASP A 405 31.31 17.74 -9.86
CA ASP A 405 31.17 16.30 -9.99
C ASP A 405 30.49 15.69 -8.74
N TYR A 406 29.18 15.84 -8.70
CA TYR A 406 28.36 15.36 -7.57
C TYR A 406 28.12 13.85 -7.60
N LEU A 407 28.12 13.22 -6.43
CA LEU A 407 27.81 11.80 -6.27
C LEU A 407 26.31 11.49 -6.53
N ALA A 408 25.43 12.38 -6.12
CA ALA A 408 23.98 12.12 -6.20
C ALA A 408 23.44 11.83 -7.61
N PRO A 409 23.82 12.56 -8.68
CA PRO A 409 23.43 12.20 -10.04
C PRO A 409 23.93 10.83 -10.48
N LYS A 410 25.15 10.46 -10.04
CA LYS A 410 25.72 9.14 -10.33
C LYS A 410 24.94 8.01 -9.67
N LEU A 411 24.55 8.19 -8.41
CA LEU A 411 23.72 7.22 -7.69
C LEU A 411 22.35 7.06 -8.37
N ASN A 412 21.74 8.16 -8.80
CA ASN A 412 20.49 8.10 -9.54
C ASN A 412 20.63 7.35 -10.87
N ALA A 413 21.67 7.63 -11.64
CA ALA A 413 21.93 6.94 -12.89
C ALA A 413 22.26 5.44 -12.69
N ILE A 414 22.93 5.08 -11.60
CA ILE A 414 23.15 3.68 -11.22
C ILE A 414 21.79 2.99 -10.93
N ALA A 415 20.97 3.62 -10.11
CA ALA A 415 19.67 3.07 -9.71
C ALA A 415 18.70 2.89 -10.90
N GLU A 416 18.78 3.80 -11.89
CA GLU A 416 17.95 3.73 -13.09
C GLU A 416 18.41 2.65 -14.09
N LYS A 417 19.72 2.38 -14.14
CA LYS A 417 20.32 1.55 -15.20
C LYS A 417 20.70 0.15 -14.74
N ILE A 418 20.63 -0.14 -13.45
CA ILE A 418 20.93 -1.46 -12.93
C ILE A 418 19.88 -2.48 -13.43
N PRO A 419 20.28 -3.58 -14.10
CA PRO A 419 19.37 -4.65 -14.47
C PRO A 419 18.77 -5.35 -13.24
N SER A 420 17.57 -5.90 -13.39
CA SER A 420 16.86 -6.62 -12.31
C SER A 420 17.59 -7.85 -11.77
N GLU A 421 18.51 -8.38 -12.56
CA GLU A 421 19.30 -9.58 -12.27
C GLU A 421 20.60 -9.27 -11.50
N LEU A 422 20.93 -7.99 -11.33
CA LEU A 422 22.13 -7.53 -10.62
C LEU A 422 21.72 -6.73 -9.38
N TRP A 423 22.45 -6.91 -8.28
CA TRP A 423 22.32 -6.07 -7.09
C TRP A 423 23.68 -5.63 -6.58
N LEU A 424 23.77 -4.41 -6.12
CA LEU A 424 24.99 -3.84 -5.57
C LEU A 424 25.06 -4.09 -4.07
N GLN A 425 26.23 -4.50 -3.61
CA GLN A 425 26.57 -4.64 -2.19
C GLN A 425 27.40 -3.48 -1.69
N GLU A 426 28.27 -2.94 -2.57
CA GLU A 426 29.21 -1.92 -2.17
C GLU A 426 29.30 -0.83 -3.22
N ILE A 427 29.30 0.42 -2.77
CA ILE A 427 29.58 1.59 -3.60
C ILE A 427 30.64 2.41 -2.88
N GLN A 428 31.83 2.51 -3.46
CA GLN A 428 32.88 3.38 -2.97
C GLN A 428 33.13 4.49 -3.98
N TYR A 429 33.08 5.73 -3.54
CA TYR A 429 33.42 6.89 -4.36
C TYR A 429 34.44 7.73 -3.62
N SER A 430 35.60 7.92 -4.24
CA SER A 430 36.67 8.76 -3.73
C SER A 430 36.89 9.94 -4.67
N ASN A 431 36.75 11.14 -4.12
CA ASN A 431 37.09 12.39 -4.81
C ASN A 431 38.00 13.21 -3.92
N PRO A 432 39.29 12.82 -3.79
CA PRO A 432 40.23 13.49 -2.93
C PRO A 432 40.48 14.91 -3.40
N PHE A 433 40.36 15.85 -2.46
CA PHE A 433 40.66 17.24 -2.69
C PHE A 433 42.19 17.41 -2.77
N ALA A 434 42.71 17.89 -3.88
CA ALA A 434 44.16 18.17 -4.01
C ALA A 434 44.53 19.37 -3.15
N ALA A 435 44.97 19.13 -1.92
CA ALA A 435 45.40 20.17 -0.99
C ALA A 435 46.84 20.65 -1.25
N SER A 436 47.61 20.02 -2.15
CA SER A 436 48.99 20.40 -2.48
C SER A 436 49.31 20.13 -3.97
N GLU A 437 50.06 21.04 -4.57
CA GLU A 437 50.45 21.02 -5.99
C GLU A 437 51.34 19.83 -6.42
N LEU A 438 51.63 18.89 -5.52
CA LEU A 438 52.62 17.81 -5.73
C LEU A 438 52.03 16.39 -5.75
N GLN A 439 50.73 16.21 -5.57
CA GLN A 439 50.15 14.88 -5.62
C GLN A 439 49.10 14.76 -6.74
N THR A 440 49.35 13.84 -7.65
CA THR A 440 48.34 13.33 -8.60
C THR A 440 47.16 12.73 -7.84
N SER A 441 46.09 13.49 -7.69
CA SER A 441 44.86 12.97 -7.11
C SER A 441 44.07 12.24 -8.19
N SER A 442 43.71 11.00 -7.94
CA SER A 442 42.80 10.21 -8.79
C SER A 442 41.41 10.24 -8.18
N LYS A 443 40.38 10.45 -9.00
CA LYS A 443 38.99 10.16 -8.63
C LYS A 443 38.73 8.68 -8.91
N GLU A 444 38.14 8.01 -7.98
CA GLU A 444 37.87 6.58 -8.07
C GLU A 444 36.42 6.29 -7.72
N LEU A 445 35.79 5.48 -8.55
CA LEU A 445 34.49 4.89 -8.30
C LEU A 445 34.65 3.38 -8.35
N ARG A 446 34.15 2.69 -7.35
CA ARG A 446 34.08 1.24 -7.31
C ARG A 446 32.66 0.80 -6.98
N LEU A 447 32.09 -0.05 -7.83
CA LEU A 447 30.79 -0.67 -7.62
C LEU A 447 31.02 -2.17 -7.50
N GLY A 448 30.74 -2.72 -6.33
CA GLY A 448 30.76 -4.16 -6.07
C GLY A 448 29.34 -4.71 -5.97
N GLY A 449 29.07 -5.82 -6.58
CA GLY A 449 27.75 -6.44 -6.55
C GLY A 449 27.76 -7.93 -6.81
N GLU A 450 26.59 -8.52 -6.75
CA GLU A 450 26.36 -9.94 -6.95
C GLU A 450 25.21 -10.17 -7.94
N THR A 451 25.18 -11.40 -8.46
CA THR A 451 24.11 -11.87 -9.35
C THR A 451 23.90 -13.37 -9.18
N ASN A 452 22.68 -13.82 -9.46
CA ASN A 452 22.35 -15.25 -9.53
C ASN A 452 22.62 -15.84 -10.92
N LEU A 453 23.09 -15.03 -11.88
CA LEU A 453 23.45 -15.51 -13.21
C LEU A 453 24.84 -16.15 -13.18
N ALA A 454 25.06 -17.17 -14.01
CA ALA A 454 26.32 -17.88 -14.13
C ALA A 454 26.86 -17.84 -15.58
N GLY A 455 28.18 -17.98 -15.74
CA GLY A 455 28.83 -18.09 -17.03
C GLY A 455 28.63 -16.88 -17.96
N ASP A 456 28.40 -17.13 -19.24
CA ASP A 456 28.28 -16.10 -20.28
C ASP A 456 27.10 -15.13 -20.05
N THR A 457 26.02 -15.61 -19.47
CA THR A 457 24.85 -14.75 -19.16
C THR A 457 25.17 -13.70 -18.10
N LYS A 458 25.96 -14.04 -17.07
CA LYS A 458 26.49 -13.10 -16.09
C LYS A 458 27.36 -12.05 -16.77
N GLN A 459 28.34 -12.50 -17.55
CA GLN A 459 29.27 -11.61 -18.21
C GLN A 459 28.53 -10.61 -19.11
N HIS A 460 27.54 -11.08 -19.87
CA HIS A 460 26.73 -10.24 -20.74
C HIS A 460 25.88 -9.20 -19.98
N ALA A 461 25.29 -9.60 -18.85
CA ALA A 461 24.51 -8.70 -17.99
C ALA A 461 25.39 -7.59 -17.39
N VAL A 462 26.57 -7.94 -16.88
CA VAL A 462 27.53 -6.98 -16.31
C VAL A 462 28.12 -6.08 -17.39
N GLU A 463 28.47 -6.62 -18.56
CA GLU A 463 28.96 -5.84 -19.70
C GLU A 463 27.92 -4.82 -20.19
N LYS A 464 26.66 -5.23 -20.29
CA LYS A 464 25.56 -4.33 -20.63
C LYS A 464 25.44 -3.21 -19.62
N PHE A 465 25.40 -3.53 -18.35
CA PHE A 465 25.33 -2.52 -17.28
C PHE A 465 26.53 -1.56 -17.31
N HIS A 466 27.75 -2.08 -17.45
CA HIS A 466 28.96 -1.27 -17.62
C HIS A 466 28.85 -0.33 -18.82
N LYS A 467 28.38 -0.82 -19.98
CA LYS A 467 28.21 -0.03 -21.20
C LYS A 467 27.16 1.06 -21.02
N ASP A 468 26.04 0.76 -20.34
CA ASP A 468 24.97 1.70 -20.07
C ASP A 468 25.42 2.82 -19.11
N LEU A 469 26.24 2.50 -18.11
CA LEU A 469 26.88 3.49 -17.24
C LEU A 469 27.89 4.34 -18.03
N LYS A 470 28.76 3.74 -18.82
CA LYS A 470 29.78 4.45 -19.61
C LYS A 470 29.18 5.44 -20.61
N ASN A 471 27.99 5.14 -21.14
CA ASN A 471 27.28 6.01 -22.07
C ASN A 471 26.46 7.11 -21.35
N SER A 472 26.37 7.07 -20.05
CA SER A 472 25.62 8.04 -19.24
C SER A 472 26.39 9.35 -19.11
N PRO A 473 25.74 10.52 -19.23
CA PRO A 473 26.39 11.81 -19.11
C PRO A 473 27.09 12.03 -17.78
N GLU A 474 26.57 11.41 -16.71
CA GLU A 474 27.07 11.49 -15.33
C GLU A 474 28.41 10.78 -15.14
N PHE A 475 28.73 9.82 -16.04
CA PHE A 475 29.95 9.01 -15.99
C PHE A 475 30.94 9.37 -17.08
N LYS A 476 30.69 10.39 -17.90
CA LYS A 476 31.63 10.84 -18.97
C LYS A 476 33.02 11.20 -18.45
N ILE A 477 33.12 11.59 -17.19
CA ILE A 477 34.40 11.90 -16.54
C ILE A 477 35.33 10.69 -16.50
N PHE A 478 34.78 9.47 -16.41
CA PHE A 478 35.54 8.21 -16.43
C PHE A 478 35.82 7.70 -17.85
N GLY A 479 35.56 8.51 -18.87
CA GLY A 479 35.86 8.19 -20.27
C GLY A 479 37.19 8.73 -20.74
N PRO A 480 37.69 8.23 -21.91
CA PRO A 480 38.91 8.75 -22.52
C PRO A 480 38.80 10.28 -22.82
N PRO A 481 39.90 11.06 -22.82
CA PRO A 481 41.29 10.61 -22.69
C PRO A 481 41.82 10.51 -21.25
N ASN A 482 41.10 11.03 -20.24
CA ASN A 482 41.65 11.23 -18.89
C ASN A 482 41.17 10.16 -17.89
N GLY A 483 40.17 9.38 -18.24
CA GLY A 483 39.59 8.35 -17.39
C GLY A 483 39.50 6.99 -18.07
N SER A 484 39.32 5.94 -17.25
CA SER A 484 39.00 4.59 -17.68
C SER A 484 37.87 4.04 -16.80
N MET A 485 37.01 3.24 -17.39
CA MET A 485 36.02 2.44 -16.65
C MET A 485 36.14 1.00 -17.13
N GLU A 486 36.39 0.10 -16.21
CA GLU A 486 36.64 -1.31 -16.43
C GLU A 486 35.73 -2.15 -15.54
N PHE A 487 35.45 -3.38 -15.95
CA PHE A 487 34.70 -4.31 -15.11
C PHE A 487 35.43 -5.65 -15.01
N THR A 488 35.26 -6.31 -13.89
CA THR A 488 35.74 -7.67 -13.64
C THR A 488 34.59 -8.52 -13.10
N THR A 489 34.53 -9.76 -13.54
CA THR A 489 33.60 -10.75 -13.02
C THR A 489 34.44 -11.82 -12.33
N GLU A 490 34.27 -11.97 -11.04
CA GLU A 490 34.92 -13.04 -10.29
C GLU A 490 34.27 -14.37 -10.70
N GLY A 491 35.13 -15.35 -11.05
CA GLY A 491 34.68 -16.73 -11.25
C GLY A 491 34.16 -17.30 -9.93
N GLU A 492 33.31 -18.33 -9.96
CA GLU A 492 32.76 -19.02 -8.81
C GLU A 492 33.84 -19.31 -7.74
N VAL A 493 33.92 -18.47 -6.74
CA VAL A 493 34.70 -18.76 -5.54
C VAL A 493 33.78 -19.54 -4.61
N ALA A 494 34.08 -20.80 -4.39
CA ALA A 494 33.50 -21.59 -3.32
C ALA A 494 33.71 -20.86 -2.01
N GLY A 495 32.60 -20.48 -1.35
CA GLY A 495 32.58 -19.58 -0.20
C GLY A 495 33.49 -20.04 0.94
N GLY A 496 34.28 -19.10 1.40
CA GLY A 496 35.00 -19.13 2.65
C GLY A 496 34.66 -17.89 3.46
N GLY A 497 33.48 -17.87 4.07
CA GLY A 497 33.12 -16.95 5.16
C GLY A 497 33.08 -17.73 6.47
N PRO A 498 33.34 -17.09 7.65
CA PRO A 498 33.43 -17.81 8.93
C PRO A 498 32.09 -18.43 9.30
N ALA A 499 32.15 -19.71 9.68
CA ALA A 499 31.04 -20.56 10.06
C ALA A 499 30.17 -19.94 11.17
N ALA A 500 28.92 -19.71 10.88
CA ALA A 500 27.87 -19.67 11.88
C ALA A 500 27.14 -21.03 11.89
N TYR A 501 27.10 -21.62 13.07
CA TYR A 501 26.56 -22.94 13.36
C TYR A 501 25.09 -23.09 12.99
N GLY A 502 24.75 -24.18 12.28
CA GLY A 502 23.54 -24.99 12.46
C GLY A 502 22.35 -24.69 11.58
N SER A 503 22.19 -25.41 10.50
CA SER A 503 21.08 -26.34 10.25
C SER A 503 21.09 -26.79 8.77
N ASP A 504 20.79 -28.05 8.57
CA ASP A 504 20.87 -28.82 7.33
C ASP A 504 19.90 -28.34 6.23
N ASP A 505 20.34 -28.58 4.96
CA ASP A 505 19.55 -28.78 3.76
C ASP A 505 18.72 -27.60 3.19
N ASP A 506 19.41 -26.68 2.48
CA ASP A 506 19.03 -26.33 1.10
C ASP A 506 20.18 -25.53 0.43
N PRO A 507 20.74 -25.93 -0.70
CA PRO A 507 21.73 -25.11 -1.39
C PRO A 507 21.01 -23.95 -2.08
N GLY A 508 20.92 -22.81 -1.37
CA GLY A 508 20.46 -21.56 -1.94
C GLY A 508 21.25 -21.20 -3.21
N PRO A 509 20.70 -20.39 -4.10
CA PRO A 509 21.34 -20.04 -5.38
C PRO A 509 22.72 -19.44 -5.10
N LYS A 510 23.76 -20.04 -5.70
CA LYS A 510 25.14 -19.57 -5.62
C LYS A 510 25.23 -18.19 -6.27
N SER A 511 25.39 -17.14 -5.49
CA SER A 511 25.65 -15.80 -6.00
C SER A 511 27.11 -15.67 -6.41
N SER A 512 27.38 -14.96 -7.50
CA SER A 512 28.72 -14.72 -7.99
C SER A 512 28.99 -13.22 -8.15
N GLY A 513 30.15 -12.76 -7.64
CA GLY A 513 30.51 -11.35 -7.56
C GLY A 513 30.90 -10.70 -8.89
N PHE A 514 30.70 -9.40 -9.00
CA PHE A 514 31.25 -8.55 -10.06
C PHE A 514 31.72 -7.22 -9.49
N THR A 515 32.67 -6.57 -10.17
CA THR A 515 33.19 -5.25 -9.78
C THR A 515 33.31 -4.37 -11.02
N ILE A 516 32.82 -3.13 -10.95
CA ILE A 516 33.05 -2.08 -11.96
C ILE A 516 33.89 -1.00 -11.30
N MET A 517 35.02 -0.66 -11.93
CA MET A 517 35.94 0.36 -11.45
C MET A 517 36.08 1.49 -12.47
N GLY A 518 35.81 2.71 -12.04
CA GLY A 518 36.07 3.93 -12.79
C GLY A 518 37.21 4.71 -12.16
N THR A 519 38.23 5.10 -12.94
CA THR A 519 39.36 5.90 -12.48
C THR A 519 39.58 7.07 -13.41
N VAL A 520 39.92 8.23 -12.83
CA VAL A 520 40.28 9.44 -13.57
C VAL A 520 41.57 9.98 -12.99
N ARG A 521 42.59 10.15 -13.84
CA ARG A 521 43.84 10.83 -13.47
C ARG A 521 43.77 12.28 -13.89
N ARG A 522 43.80 13.19 -12.95
CA ARG A 522 44.00 14.61 -13.24
C ARG A 522 45.47 14.86 -13.62
N LYS A 523 45.73 15.32 -14.85
CA LYS A 523 46.99 16.01 -15.14
C LYS A 523 46.85 17.41 -14.54
N VAL A 524 47.68 17.72 -13.57
CA VAL A 524 47.86 19.07 -13.05
C VAL A 524 48.52 19.94 -14.12
#